data_ba3f2ef46d66621c7334b95b2188a863
#
_entry.id   ba3f2ef46d66621c7334b95b2188a863
#
_cell.length_a   1.000
_cell.length_b   1.000
_cell.length_c   1.000
_cell.angle_alpha   90.00
_cell.angle_beta   90.00
_cell.angle_gamma   90.00
#
_symmetry.space_group_name_H-M   'P 1'
#
loop_
_entity.id
_entity.type
_entity.pdbx_description
1 polymer ?
#
loop_
_entity_poly.entity_id
_entity_poly.type
_entity_poly.pdbx_seq_one_letter_code
_entity_poly.pdbx_strand_id
1 'polypeptide(L)'
;MSPKTQSYKATNEHVKIIGRTHYSNDVLWLALSGGGVEFSFHGTKAEITLRGDAIALSGNNLARVGISVNGKRVIDDQVDQPLQSYTVFESETAQNVTIRLIKLSEAAMSTVGIQEIAVDAADGIKPTPDEVHKIEFIGDSITCGYGVDDEVGLHSFSTATEDVTKTYAYLTAQQLHADYSMVSYSGYGIITGYTENDQKLTTHLIPDYYEKVGKSEGEFDDRVLPQGLRWDFRKFVPGLIVINLGTNDDSYTKEDTGKQTEYAEQYVEFLKMVRRNNPHAPILCTLGIMGDRLYPFVEQAVKQYTLQTGDNNINAMKFDVQLEADGYAADFHPSQATHRKAADKLTAQIKELMEW
;
A
#
# COMPACT_ATOMS: atom_id res chain seq x y z
N MET A 1 9.54 21.47 -36.09
CA MET A 1 8.24 21.80 -35.47
C MET A 1 8.31 21.19 -34.07
N SER A 2 8.07 21.95 -33.03
CA SER A 2 7.92 21.35 -31.68
C SER A 2 6.76 20.35 -31.73
N PRO A 3 6.88 19.17 -31.10
CA PRO A 3 5.75 18.24 -31.03
C PRO A 3 4.58 18.95 -30.35
N LYS A 4 3.37 18.71 -30.87
CA LYS A 4 2.16 19.26 -30.29
C LYS A 4 1.85 18.47 -29.03
N THR A 5 1.55 19.15 -27.93
CA THR A 5 1.11 18.53 -26.67
C THR A 5 -0.06 17.58 -26.93
N GLN A 6 0.06 16.36 -26.43
CA GLN A 6 -0.98 15.31 -26.49
C GLN A 6 -1.40 14.96 -25.09
N SER A 7 -2.72 14.80 -24.89
CA SER A 7 -3.33 14.47 -23.60
C SER A 7 -3.83 13.02 -23.60
N TYR A 8 -3.60 12.34 -22.47
CA TYR A 8 -3.93 10.93 -22.27
C TYR A 8 -4.70 10.75 -20.97
N LYS A 9 -5.59 9.76 -20.96
CA LYS A 9 -6.20 9.23 -19.74
C LYS A 9 -5.35 8.09 -19.19
N ALA A 10 -5.33 7.94 -17.87
CA ALA A 10 -4.57 6.89 -17.19
C ALA A 10 -5.28 5.53 -17.30
N THR A 11 -5.22 4.93 -18.48
CA THR A 11 -5.77 3.59 -18.79
C THR A 11 -4.63 2.58 -19.03
N ASN A 12 -4.93 1.28 -18.96
CA ASN A 12 -3.94 0.22 -19.24
C ASN A 12 -3.28 0.31 -20.64
N GLU A 13 -3.91 1.02 -21.57
CA GLU A 13 -3.34 1.28 -22.89
C GLU A 13 -2.13 2.24 -22.82
N HIS A 14 -2.19 3.19 -21.89
CA HIS A 14 -1.25 4.29 -21.78
C HIS A 14 -0.27 4.16 -20.62
N VAL A 15 -0.71 3.54 -19.52
CA VAL A 15 0.06 3.45 -18.29
C VAL A 15 0.01 2.05 -17.68
N LYS A 16 1.09 1.64 -17.01
CA LYS A 16 1.07 0.51 -16.08
C LYS A 16 0.37 0.97 -14.81
N ILE A 17 -0.71 0.30 -14.44
CA ILE A 17 -1.44 0.56 -13.21
C ILE A 17 -0.79 -0.20 -12.06
N ILE A 18 -0.58 0.47 -10.92
CA ILE A 18 0.02 -0.08 -9.71
C ILE A 18 -1.05 -0.17 -8.63
N GLY A 19 -1.22 -1.38 -8.06
CA GLY A 19 -2.17 -1.64 -6.97
C GLY A 19 -3.64 -1.62 -7.41
N ARG A 20 -4.54 -1.47 -6.43
CA ARG A 20 -5.99 -1.45 -6.64
C ARG A 20 -6.46 -0.05 -7.00
N THR A 21 -7.19 0.07 -8.08
CA THR A 21 -7.66 1.35 -8.62
C THR A 21 -9.09 1.26 -9.11
N HIS A 22 -9.74 2.40 -9.27
CA HIS A 22 -11.06 2.52 -9.87
C HIS A 22 -11.04 3.57 -10.99
N TYR A 23 -11.48 3.20 -12.19
CA TYR A 23 -11.59 4.13 -13.31
C TYR A 23 -13.06 4.51 -13.53
N SER A 24 -13.38 5.79 -13.43
CA SER A 24 -14.72 6.34 -13.71
C SER A 24 -14.61 7.77 -14.19
N ASN A 25 -15.55 8.18 -15.08
CA ASN A 25 -15.64 9.54 -15.60
C ASN A 25 -14.29 10.10 -16.08
N ASP A 26 -13.53 9.28 -16.82
CA ASP A 26 -12.20 9.62 -17.36
C ASP A 26 -11.13 9.95 -16.29
N VAL A 27 -11.31 9.52 -15.06
CA VAL A 27 -10.36 9.65 -13.94
C VAL A 27 -9.98 8.29 -13.42
N LEU A 28 -8.68 8.06 -13.22
CA LEU A 28 -8.19 6.89 -12.48
C LEU A 28 -8.04 7.24 -11.01
N TRP A 29 -8.88 6.65 -10.17
CA TRP A 29 -8.92 6.91 -8.73
C TRP A 29 -8.04 5.95 -7.95
N LEU A 30 -7.28 6.49 -7.00
CA LEU A 30 -6.38 5.82 -6.07
C LEU A 30 -6.90 6.03 -4.65
N ALA A 31 -7.13 4.94 -3.91
CA ALA A 31 -7.43 4.98 -2.48
C ALA A 31 -6.22 4.50 -1.65
N LEU A 32 -5.75 3.28 -1.90
CA LEU A 32 -4.71 2.61 -1.12
C LEU A 32 -3.34 3.28 -1.28
N SER A 33 -2.54 3.28 -0.21
CA SER A 33 -1.12 3.66 -0.26
C SER A 33 -0.36 2.74 -1.21
N GLY A 34 0.62 3.29 -1.90
CA GLY A 34 1.37 2.57 -2.94
C GLY A 34 0.65 2.44 -4.27
N GLY A 35 -0.66 2.76 -4.35
CA GLY A 35 -1.37 2.80 -5.62
C GLY A 35 -0.86 3.92 -6.52
N GLY A 36 -0.87 3.69 -7.84
CA GLY A 36 -0.33 4.68 -8.77
C GLY A 36 -0.29 4.22 -10.22
N VAL A 37 0.56 4.89 -11.00
CA VAL A 37 0.80 4.58 -12.41
C VAL A 37 2.28 4.73 -12.75
N GLU A 38 2.70 4.00 -13.80
CA GLU A 38 4.01 4.18 -14.41
C GLU A 38 3.92 4.13 -15.93
N PHE A 39 4.62 5.05 -16.59
CA PHE A 39 4.66 5.13 -18.05
C PHE A 39 6.00 5.68 -18.54
N SER A 40 6.29 5.46 -19.82
CA SER A 40 7.46 5.99 -20.49
C SER A 40 7.09 6.71 -21.79
N PHE A 41 7.93 7.67 -22.19
CA PHE A 41 7.83 8.38 -23.46
C PHE A 41 9.20 8.89 -23.91
N HIS A 42 9.28 9.31 -25.17
CA HIS A 42 10.42 10.05 -25.71
C HIS A 42 9.96 11.44 -26.12
N GLY A 43 10.38 12.47 -25.36
CA GLY A 43 9.85 13.82 -25.55
C GLY A 43 10.55 14.87 -24.73
N THR A 44 9.97 16.07 -24.71
CA THR A 44 10.54 17.28 -24.09
C THR A 44 9.79 17.76 -22.87
N LYS A 45 8.52 17.37 -22.68
CA LYS A 45 7.70 17.85 -21.56
C LYS A 45 6.68 16.82 -21.12
N ALA A 46 6.42 16.76 -19.81
CA ALA A 46 5.29 16.06 -19.23
C ALA A 46 4.65 16.86 -18.10
N GLU A 47 3.32 16.85 -18.09
CA GLU A 47 2.47 17.46 -17.08
C GLU A 47 1.43 16.44 -16.62
N ILE A 48 1.15 16.38 -15.31
CA ILE A 48 0.12 15.52 -14.73
C ILE A 48 -0.86 16.38 -13.96
N THR A 49 -2.14 16.23 -14.25
CA THR A 49 -3.23 16.89 -13.53
C THR A 49 -3.92 15.86 -12.62
N LEU A 50 -3.95 16.18 -11.33
CA LEU A 50 -4.60 15.39 -10.29
C LEU A 50 -5.91 16.04 -9.87
N ARG A 51 -6.85 15.21 -9.43
CA ARG A 51 -8.11 15.61 -8.82
C ARG A 51 -8.07 15.28 -7.33
N GLY A 52 -8.26 16.30 -6.49
CA GLY A 52 -8.36 16.16 -5.04
C GLY A 52 -9.70 15.58 -4.61
N ASP A 53 -9.69 14.90 -3.47
CA ASP A 53 -10.88 14.38 -2.80
C ASP A 53 -11.66 15.52 -2.13
N ALA A 54 -12.90 15.74 -2.52
CA ALA A 54 -13.72 16.83 -2.01
C ALA A 54 -13.95 16.80 -0.48
N ILE A 55 -13.94 15.59 0.13
CA ILE A 55 -14.09 15.44 1.59
C ILE A 55 -12.77 15.77 2.27
N ALA A 56 -11.65 15.21 1.79
CA ALA A 56 -10.33 15.44 2.35
C ALA A 56 -9.92 16.92 2.26
N LEU A 57 -10.30 17.65 1.21
CA LEU A 57 -10.03 19.08 1.06
C LEU A 57 -10.68 19.96 2.14
N SER A 58 -11.65 19.44 2.88
CA SER A 58 -12.25 20.11 4.04
C SER A 58 -11.54 19.84 5.36
N GLY A 59 -10.52 18.95 5.39
CA GLY A 59 -9.79 18.49 6.56
C GLY A 59 -8.28 18.66 6.44
N ASN A 60 -7.56 18.01 7.36
CA ASN A 60 -6.09 18.08 7.44
C ASN A 60 -5.39 16.83 6.87
N ASN A 61 -6.16 15.81 6.46
CA ASN A 61 -5.63 14.52 6.00
C ASN A 61 -5.68 14.42 4.47
N LEU A 62 -5.02 15.37 3.81
CA LEU A 62 -4.91 15.43 2.35
C LEU A 62 -4.14 14.24 1.80
N ALA A 63 -4.46 13.83 0.58
CA ALA A 63 -3.68 12.82 -0.12
C ALA A 63 -2.28 13.35 -0.43
N ARG A 64 -1.24 12.66 0.04
CA ARG A 64 0.15 12.94 -0.33
C ARG A 64 0.54 12.08 -1.52
N VAL A 65 1.19 12.68 -2.51
CA VAL A 65 1.63 12.02 -3.73
C VAL A 65 3.12 12.23 -3.96
N GLY A 66 3.78 11.22 -4.51
CA GLY A 66 5.14 11.30 -4.99
C GLY A 66 5.20 11.05 -6.48
N ILE A 67 5.88 11.92 -7.23
CA ILE A 67 6.12 11.71 -8.66
C ILE A 67 7.63 11.65 -8.88
N SER A 68 8.07 10.59 -9.56
CA SER A 68 9.48 10.37 -9.87
C SER A 68 9.69 10.35 -11.38
N VAL A 69 10.81 10.94 -11.80
CA VAL A 69 11.30 10.93 -13.18
C VAL A 69 12.62 10.15 -13.21
N ASN A 70 12.68 9.10 -14.01
CA ASN A 70 13.83 8.21 -14.12
C ASN A 70 14.34 7.74 -12.73
N GLY A 71 13.41 7.39 -11.84
CA GLY A 71 13.69 6.91 -10.48
C GLY A 71 13.97 7.99 -9.44
N LYS A 72 14.10 9.26 -9.83
CA LYS A 72 14.32 10.37 -8.89
C LYS A 72 13.02 11.10 -8.60
N ARG A 73 12.62 11.22 -7.33
CA ARG A 73 11.45 11.98 -6.90
C ARG A 73 11.64 13.46 -7.21
N VAL A 74 10.71 14.04 -7.97
CA VAL A 74 10.71 15.46 -8.38
C VAL A 74 9.54 16.22 -7.77
N ILE A 75 8.44 15.54 -7.46
CA ILE A 75 7.29 16.07 -6.71
C ILE A 75 7.07 15.21 -5.47
N ASP A 76 6.85 15.85 -4.35
CA ASP A 76 6.41 15.30 -3.07
C ASP A 76 5.49 16.35 -2.45
N ASP A 77 4.19 16.14 -2.57
CA ASP A 77 3.23 17.18 -2.27
C ASP A 77 1.88 16.61 -1.80
N GLN A 78 1.13 17.42 -1.06
CA GLN A 78 -0.26 17.15 -0.70
C GLN A 78 -1.20 17.80 -1.72
N VAL A 79 -2.17 17.02 -2.18
CA VAL A 79 -3.18 17.52 -3.13
C VAL A 79 -4.23 18.31 -2.35
N ASP A 80 -4.09 19.64 -2.32
CA ASP A 80 -4.90 20.56 -1.55
C ASP A 80 -5.90 21.37 -2.42
N GLN A 81 -5.93 21.11 -3.72
CA GLN A 81 -6.85 21.75 -4.67
C GLN A 81 -7.77 20.71 -5.32
N PRO A 82 -9.00 21.12 -5.74
CA PRO A 82 -9.89 20.25 -6.52
C PRO A 82 -9.25 19.73 -7.82
N LEU A 83 -8.42 20.54 -8.46
CA LEU A 83 -7.55 20.18 -9.59
C LEU A 83 -6.19 20.81 -9.37
N GLN A 84 -5.15 20.00 -9.44
CA GLN A 84 -3.77 20.41 -9.22
C GLN A 84 -2.87 19.82 -10.30
N SER A 85 -2.16 20.70 -11.04
CA SER A 85 -1.31 20.30 -12.16
C SER A 85 0.16 20.48 -11.81
N TYR A 86 0.98 19.52 -12.22
CA TYR A 86 2.43 19.52 -12.03
C TYR A 86 3.14 19.36 -13.36
N THR A 87 4.02 20.31 -13.71
CA THR A 87 5.03 20.06 -14.74
C THR A 87 6.12 19.19 -14.11
N VAL A 88 6.12 17.91 -14.47
CA VAL A 88 7.00 16.92 -13.85
C VAL A 88 8.31 16.73 -14.60
N PHE A 89 8.34 17.06 -15.89
CA PHE A 89 9.52 17.00 -16.74
C PHE A 89 9.49 18.11 -17.78
N GLU A 90 10.64 18.77 -18.00
CA GLU A 90 10.84 19.72 -19.08
C GLU A 90 12.32 19.72 -19.51
N SER A 91 12.58 19.73 -20.82
CA SER A 91 13.92 19.71 -21.41
C SER A 91 13.92 20.39 -22.78
N GLU A 92 15.03 21.02 -23.14
CA GLU A 92 15.23 21.62 -24.48
C GLU A 92 15.31 20.58 -25.59
N THR A 93 15.69 19.35 -25.27
CA THR A 93 15.85 18.25 -26.23
C THR A 93 15.04 17.02 -25.77
N ALA A 94 14.52 16.28 -26.75
CA ALA A 94 13.78 15.06 -26.46
C ALA A 94 14.66 14.00 -25.80
N GLN A 95 14.16 13.39 -24.74
CA GLN A 95 14.83 12.37 -23.94
C GLN A 95 13.90 11.17 -23.72
N ASN A 96 14.48 10.00 -23.42
CA ASN A 96 13.74 8.88 -22.90
C ASN A 96 13.44 9.12 -21.43
N VAL A 97 12.18 9.13 -21.07
CA VAL A 97 11.70 9.47 -19.74
C VAL A 97 10.76 8.37 -19.23
N THR A 98 10.97 7.94 -18.00
CA THR A 98 10.03 7.10 -17.26
C THR A 98 9.48 7.93 -16.09
N ILE A 99 8.17 8.00 -15.98
CA ILE A 99 7.47 8.68 -14.89
C ILE A 99 6.70 7.66 -14.07
N ARG A 100 6.86 7.73 -12.75
CA ARG A 100 6.09 6.96 -11.78
C ARG A 100 5.41 7.90 -10.80
N LEU A 101 4.08 7.82 -10.70
CA LEU A 101 3.27 8.52 -9.70
C LEU A 101 2.75 7.50 -8.70
N ILE A 102 2.91 7.78 -7.40
CA ILE A 102 2.45 6.94 -6.30
C ILE A 102 1.70 7.80 -5.28
N LYS A 103 0.54 7.33 -4.82
CA LYS A 103 -0.11 7.84 -3.62
C LYS A 103 0.68 7.38 -2.40
N LEU A 104 1.28 8.32 -1.67
CA LEU A 104 2.17 8.04 -0.55
C LEU A 104 1.42 7.75 0.75
N SER A 105 0.32 8.47 0.98
CA SER A 105 -0.51 8.36 2.19
C SER A 105 -1.58 7.27 2.08
N GLU A 106 -2.08 6.83 3.23
CA GLU A 106 -3.02 5.71 3.33
C GLU A 106 -4.43 6.00 2.80
N ALA A 107 -5.18 4.92 2.59
CA ALA A 107 -6.53 4.94 2.06
C ALA A 107 -7.55 5.53 3.04
N ALA A 108 -7.44 5.22 4.33
CA ALA A 108 -8.46 5.56 5.31
C ALA A 108 -8.80 7.05 5.32
N MET A 109 -7.82 7.91 5.06
CA MET A 109 -7.96 9.37 5.19
C MET A 109 -8.48 10.05 3.94
N SER A 110 -8.01 9.65 2.74
CA SER A 110 -8.30 10.38 1.51
C SER A 110 -8.07 9.55 0.26
N THR A 111 -8.67 9.99 -0.85
CA THR A 111 -8.43 9.48 -2.19
C THR A 111 -7.79 10.56 -3.08
N VAL A 112 -7.29 10.16 -4.25
CA VAL A 112 -6.80 11.09 -5.28
C VAL A 112 -7.06 10.50 -6.66
N GLY A 113 -7.44 11.35 -7.62
CA GLY A 113 -7.69 10.96 -9.02
C GLY A 113 -6.59 11.44 -9.96
N ILE A 114 -6.20 10.62 -10.93
CA ILE A 114 -5.37 11.04 -12.06
C ILE A 114 -6.32 11.45 -13.20
N GLN A 115 -6.41 12.76 -13.43
CA GLN A 115 -7.36 13.34 -14.37
C GLN A 115 -6.83 13.34 -15.81
N GLU A 116 -5.54 13.70 -15.96
CA GLU A 116 -4.91 13.86 -17.28
C GLU A 116 -3.39 13.73 -17.19
N ILE A 117 -2.80 13.18 -18.24
CA ILE A 117 -1.36 13.15 -18.47
C ILE A 117 -1.14 13.84 -19.83
N ALA A 118 -0.44 14.97 -19.85
CA ALA A 118 -0.12 15.72 -21.05
C ALA A 118 1.39 15.63 -21.34
N VAL A 119 1.77 15.31 -22.56
CA VAL A 119 3.18 15.19 -22.98
C VAL A 119 3.44 15.84 -24.32
N ASP A 120 4.65 16.40 -24.47
CA ASP A 120 5.18 16.80 -25.77
C ASP A 120 6.10 15.69 -26.27
N ALA A 121 5.50 14.71 -26.95
CA ALA A 121 6.16 13.51 -27.46
C ALA A 121 5.61 13.14 -28.83
N ALA A 122 6.46 12.69 -29.76
CA ALA A 122 6.02 12.32 -31.11
C ALA A 122 5.18 11.02 -31.12
N ASP A 123 5.60 10.04 -30.31
CA ASP A 123 5.03 8.67 -30.28
C ASP A 123 4.08 8.43 -29.10
N GLY A 124 3.72 9.49 -28.37
CA GLY A 124 2.85 9.40 -27.17
C GLY A 124 3.51 8.73 -25.98
N ILE A 125 2.67 8.20 -25.07
CA ILE A 125 3.11 7.48 -23.86
C ILE A 125 2.82 5.99 -23.97
N LYS A 126 3.60 5.18 -23.25
CA LYS A 126 3.43 3.71 -23.18
C LYS A 126 3.57 3.21 -21.75
N PRO A 127 2.80 2.18 -21.34
CA PRO A 127 3.02 1.53 -20.05
C PRO A 127 4.45 0.94 -19.99
N THR A 128 5.06 1.00 -18.82
CA THR A 128 6.30 0.25 -18.56
C THR A 128 6.00 -1.26 -18.50
N PRO A 129 6.97 -2.13 -18.81
CA PRO A 129 6.77 -3.57 -18.67
C PRO A 129 6.42 -3.98 -17.23
N ASP A 130 5.69 -5.07 -17.11
CA ASP A 130 5.50 -5.74 -15.82
C ASP A 130 6.83 -6.32 -15.33
N GLU A 131 7.02 -6.30 -14.00
CA GLU A 131 8.10 -7.05 -13.37
C GLU A 131 7.79 -8.56 -13.39
N VAL A 132 8.84 -9.38 -13.25
CA VAL A 132 8.69 -10.85 -13.27
C VAL A 132 7.92 -11.35 -12.05
N HIS A 133 8.18 -10.72 -10.89
CA HIS A 133 7.57 -11.08 -9.62
C HIS A 133 6.42 -10.14 -9.28
N LYS A 134 5.40 -10.66 -8.58
CA LYS A 134 4.24 -9.88 -8.11
C LYS A 134 3.94 -10.24 -6.66
N ILE A 135 3.89 -9.24 -5.78
CA ILE A 135 3.65 -9.45 -4.35
C ILE A 135 2.44 -8.62 -3.91
N GLU A 136 1.46 -9.24 -3.24
CA GLU A 136 0.44 -8.51 -2.49
C GLU A 136 0.85 -8.44 -1.02
N PHE A 137 0.91 -7.23 -0.46
CA PHE A 137 1.13 -6.98 0.96
C PHE A 137 -0.20 -6.60 1.62
N ILE A 138 -0.53 -7.30 2.70
CA ILE A 138 -1.72 -7.03 3.51
C ILE A 138 -1.25 -6.66 4.90
N GLY A 139 -1.65 -5.47 5.40
CA GLY A 139 -1.13 -5.00 6.67
C GLY A 139 -1.90 -3.83 7.28
N ASP A 140 -1.26 -3.20 8.23
CA ASP A 140 -1.76 -2.08 9.02
C ASP A 140 -0.93 -0.79 8.80
N SER A 141 -0.84 0.08 9.80
CA SER A 141 -0.08 1.33 9.79
C SER A 141 1.41 1.14 9.44
N ILE A 142 2.01 0.01 9.83
CA ILE A 142 3.41 -0.31 9.53
C ILE A 142 3.59 -0.47 8.01
N THR A 143 2.61 -1.05 7.33
CA THR A 143 2.63 -1.22 5.87
C THR A 143 2.27 0.07 5.14
N CYS A 144 1.40 0.93 5.71
CA CYS A 144 1.06 2.24 5.16
C CYS A 144 2.25 3.22 5.15
N GLY A 145 3.16 3.12 6.12
CA GLY A 145 4.25 4.09 6.32
C GLY A 145 3.87 5.24 7.24
N TYR A 146 3.02 4.95 8.21
CA TYR A 146 2.52 5.89 9.21
C TYR A 146 3.64 6.73 9.83
N GLY A 147 3.60 8.04 9.60
CA GLY A 147 4.50 9.01 10.19
C GLY A 147 5.99 8.81 9.91
N VAL A 148 6.37 7.99 8.90
CA VAL A 148 7.76 7.54 8.65
C VAL A 148 8.75 8.69 8.35
N ASP A 149 8.25 9.86 7.97
CA ASP A 149 9.03 11.07 7.74
C ASP A 149 9.15 11.97 8.97
N ASP A 150 8.48 11.62 10.06
CA ASP A 150 8.64 12.29 11.35
C ASP A 150 9.61 11.49 12.22
N GLU A 151 10.67 12.14 12.71
CA GLU A 151 11.71 11.48 13.52
C GLU A 151 11.44 11.61 15.04
N VAL A 152 10.23 12.04 15.43
CA VAL A 152 9.87 12.27 16.84
C VAL A 152 8.69 11.40 17.24
N GLY A 153 8.97 10.36 18.02
CA GLY A 153 7.96 9.39 18.47
C GLY A 153 6.76 9.97 19.24
N LEU A 154 6.89 11.16 19.82
CA LEU A 154 5.82 11.85 20.57
C LEU A 154 4.91 12.69 19.67
N HIS A 155 5.25 12.90 18.41
CA HIS A 155 4.37 13.60 17.48
C HIS A 155 3.23 12.72 17.04
N SER A 156 2.07 13.32 16.84
CA SER A 156 0.90 12.64 16.33
C SER A 156 0.93 12.48 14.82
N PHE A 157 0.16 11.56 14.29
CA PHE A 157 -0.01 11.27 12.87
C PHE A 157 -0.38 12.49 12.03
N SER A 158 0.18 12.52 10.83
CA SER A 158 -0.24 13.38 9.73
C SER A 158 0.02 12.69 8.40
N THR A 159 -0.90 12.82 7.43
CA THR A 159 -0.66 12.34 6.06
C THR A 159 0.52 13.05 5.39
N ALA A 160 0.91 14.24 5.88
CA ALA A 160 2.09 14.97 5.43
C ALA A 160 3.41 14.26 5.76
N THR A 161 3.43 13.39 6.77
CA THR A 161 4.62 12.63 7.19
C THR A 161 4.53 11.14 6.86
N GLU A 162 3.49 10.71 6.15
CA GLU A 162 3.29 9.33 5.74
C GLU A 162 3.84 9.09 4.33
N ASP A 163 4.76 8.13 4.17
CA ASP A 163 5.38 7.78 2.90
C ASP A 163 5.58 6.26 2.77
N VAL A 164 4.65 5.62 2.07
CA VAL A 164 4.67 4.17 1.83
C VAL A 164 5.95 3.70 1.14
N THR A 165 6.62 4.55 0.36
CA THR A 165 7.85 4.17 -0.36
C THR A 165 9.06 3.96 0.55
N LYS A 166 8.93 4.27 1.83
CA LYS A 166 9.96 4.08 2.86
C LYS A 166 9.68 2.87 3.75
N THR A 167 8.58 2.14 3.49
CA THR A 167 8.18 0.98 4.30
C THR A 167 8.93 -0.29 3.92
N TYR A 168 8.93 -1.23 4.85
CA TYR A 168 9.48 -2.57 4.62
C TYR A 168 8.87 -3.23 3.38
N ALA A 169 7.57 -3.08 3.16
CA ALA A 169 6.84 -3.70 2.05
C ALA A 169 7.31 -3.14 0.69
N TYR A 170 7.36 -1.82 0.55
CA TYR A 170 7.81 -1.18 -0.68
C TYR A 170 9.30 -1.49 -0.96
N LEU A 171 10.15 -1.37 0.06
CA LEU A 171 11.58 -1.63 -0.07
C LEU A 171 11.84 -3.10 -0.46
N THR A 172 11.10 -4.06 0.11
CA THR A 172 11.18 -5.47 -0.29
C THR A 172 10.79 -5.66 -1.76
N ALA A 173 9.69 -5.04 -2.21
CA ALA A 173 9.27 -5.12 -3.61
C ALA A 173 10.36 -4.56 -4.55
N GLN A 174 11.00 -3.44 -4.19
CA GLN A 174 12.11 -2.88 -4.97
C GLN A 174 13.34 -3.79 -4.99
N GLN A 175 13.74 -4.36 -3.84
CA GLN A 175 14.89 -5.27 -3.75
C GLN A 175 14.70 -6.57 -4.53
N LEU A 176 13.45 -6.99 -4.73
CA LEU A 176 13.07 -8.20 -5.47
C LEU A 176 12.69 -7.93 -6.92
N HIS A 177 12.75 -6.68 -7.40
CA HIS A 177 12.23 -6.29 -8.71
C HIS A 177 10.82 -6.85 -8.93
N ALA A 178 9.91 -6.56 -7.99
CA ALA A 178 8.54 -7.05 -8.00
C ALA A 178 7.55 -5.92 -8.20
N ASP A 179 6.52 -6.18 -9.00
CA ASP A 179 5.28 -5.40 -8.96
C ASP A 179 4.55 -5.70 -7.66
N TYR A 180 3.84 -4.73 -7.13
CA TYR A 180 3.19 -4.88 -5.85
C TYR A 180 1.75 -4.33 -5.84
N SER A 181 0.96 -4.86 -4.92
CA SER A 181 -0.32 -4.33 -4.47
C SER A 181 -0.31 -4.27 -2.94
N MET A 182 -0.71 -3.16 -2.35
CA MET A 182 -0.77 -3.02 -0.90
C MET A 182 -2.22 -2.84 -0.45
N VAL A 183 -2.65 -3.63 0.52
CA VAL A 183 -3.97 -3.55 1.16
C VAL A 183 -3.73 -3.32 2.63
N SER A 184 -3.67 -2.05 3.04
CA SER A 184 -3.30 -1.68 4.40
C SER A 184 -4.08 -0.47 4.89
N TYR A 185 -4.34 -0.45 6.21
CA TYR A 185 -5.07 0.62 6.88
C TYR A 185 -4.53 0.78 8.30
N SER A 186 -4.19 1.99 8.69
CA SER A 186 -3.72 2.29 10.05
C SER A 186 -4.80 2.02 11.09
N GLY A 187 -4.41 1.36 12.18
CA GLY A 187 -5.31 1.03 13.27
C GLY A 187 -6.22 -0.18 13.03
N TYR A 188 -6.10 -0.89 11.89
CA TYR A 188 -6.94 -2.04 11.56
C TYR A 188 -6.28 -3.37 11.97
N GLY A 189 -7.09 -4.34 12.40
CA GLY A 189 -6.66 -5.68 12.78
C GLY A 189 -7.53 -6.78 12.20
N ILE A 190 -7.41 -7.98 12.76
CA ILE A 190 -8.18 -9.18 12.39
C ILE A 190 -9.49 -9.27 13.18
N ILE A 191 -9.44 -9.11 14.50
CA ILE A 191 -10.62 -9.19 15.40
C ILE A 191 -11.00 -7.86 15.98
N THR A 192 -10.11 -6.88 15.96
CA THR A 192 -10.34 -5.53 16.45
C THR A 192 -9.40 -4.54 15.78
N GLY A 193 -9.84 -3.28 15.62
CA GLY A 193 -8.92 -2.18 15.44
C GLY A 193 -8.16 -1.85 16.73
N TYR A 194 -7.20 -0.90 16.64
CA TYR A 194 -6.48 -0.39 17.82
C TYR A 194 -7.48 0.15 18.86
N THR A 195 -7.28 -0.22 20.11
CA THR A 195 -8.11 0.24 21.23
C THR A 195 -7.26 0.47 22.49
N GLU A 196 -7.57 1.51 23.22
CA GLU A 196 -6.95 1.82 24.52
C GLU A 196 -7.73 1.21 25.71
N ASN A 197 -8.91 0.67 25.43
CA ASN A 197 -9.78 0.05 26.42
C ASN A 197 -10.01 -1.43 26.08
N ASP A 198 -10.71 -2.17 26.95
CA ASP A 198 -10.97 -3.60 26.77
C ASP A 198 -12.17 -3.89 25.85
N GLN A 199 -12.55 -2.95 24.98
CA GLN A 199 -13.66 -3.12 24.03
C GLN A 199 -13.10 -3.27 22.60
N LYS A 200 -13.65 -4.22 21.85
CA LYS A 200 -13.31 -4.39 20.45
C LYS A 200 -13.79 -3.23 19.60
N LEU A 201 -12.94 -2.75 18.71
CA LEU A 201 -13.31 -1.83 17.65
C LEU A 201 -13.58 -2.62 16.36
N THR A 202 -14.81 -3.12 16.21
CA THR A 202 -15.20 -4.03 15.13
C THR A 202 -15.47 -3.34 13.79
N THR A 203 -15.36 -2.03 13.71
CA THR A 203 -15.46 -1.25 12.46
C THR A 203 -14.13 -1.13 11.70
N HIS A 204 -13.03 -1.57 12.32
CA HIS A 204 -11.68 -1.44 11.79
C HIS A 204 -11.04 -2.83 11.61
N LEU A 205 -11.66 -3.66 10.75
CA LEU A 205 -11.21 -5.02 10.47
C LEU A 205 -10.75 -5.14 9.01
N ILE A 206 -9.53 -5.63 8.82
CA ILE A 206 -8.98 -5.91 7.48
C ILE A 206 -9.86 -6.88 6.68
N PRO A 207 -10.39 -7.98 7.28
CA PRO A 207 -11.25 -8.92 6.57
C PRO A 207 -12.47 -8.28 5.90
N ASP A 208 -13.06 -7.24 6.49
CA ASP A 208 -14.26 -6.58 5.96
C ASP A 208 -13.98 -5.81 4.65
N TYR A 209 -12.72 -5.41 4.43
CA TYR A 209 -12.33 -4.56 3.31
C TYR A 209 -11.37 -5.25 2.33
N TYR A 210 -10.89 -6.47 2.62
CA TYR A 210 -9.95 -7.17 1.74
C TYR A 210 -10.51 -7.41 0.33
N GLU A 211 -11.81 -7.73 0.21
CA GLU A 211 -12.48 -7.94 -1.08
C GLU A 211 -12.96 -6.65 -1.75
N LYS A 212 -12.57 -5.48 -1.22
CA LYS A 212 -12.97 -4.16 -1.73
C LYS A 212 -11.84 -3.47 -2.52
N VAL A 213 -12.19 -2.47 -3.29
CA VAL A 213 -11.20 -1.60 -3.93
C VAL A 213 -10.38 -0.86 -2.88
N GLY A 214 -10.99 -0.52 -1.77
CA GLY A 214 -10.37 0.11 -0.63
C GLY A 214 -11.41 0.46 0.44
N LYS A 215 -10.98 1.11 1.51
CA LYS A 215 -11.83 1.78 2.51
C LYS A 215 -11.26 3.18 2.73
N SER A 216 -12.09 4.20 2.62
CA SER A 216 -11.70 5.58 2.84
C SER A 216 -12.85 6.40 3.42
N GLU A 217 -12.51 7.46 4.14
CA GLU A 217 -13.42 8.56 4.47
C GLU A 217 -13.64 9.44 3.25
N GLY A 218 -12.66 9.44 2.32
CA GLY A 218 -12.75 10.09 1.03
C GLY A 218 -13.62 9.34 0.02
N GLU A 219 -14.01 10.04 -1.03
CA GLU A 219 -14.88 9.53 -2.09
C GLU A 219 -14.15 9.53 -3.43
N PHE A 220 -14.53 8.62 -4.30
CA PHE A 220 -14.28 8.74 -5.74
C PHE A 220 -15.29 9.71 -6.36
N ASP A 221 -15.19 9.93 -7.66
CA ASP A 221 -16.14 10.74 -8.41
C ASP A 221 -17.57 10.21 -8.22
N ASP A 222 -18.55 11.12 -8.29
CA ASP A 222 -19.97 10.82 -8.11
C ASP A 222 -20.36 10.22 -6.75
N ARG A 223 -19.60 10.53 -5.69
CA ARG A 223 -19.83 10.05 -4.30
C ARG A 223 -19.74 8.54 -4.14
N VAL A 224 -18.98 7.88 -5.00
CA VAL A 224 -18.73 6.45 -4.88
C VAL A 224 -17.66 6.22 -3.82
N LEU A 225 -18.02 5.47 -2.77
CA LEU A 225 -17.08 5.09 -1.72
C LEU A 225 -16.26 3.87 -2.16
N PRO A 226 -14.93 3.85 -1.94
CA PRO A 226 -14.07 2.71 -2.28
C PRO A 226 -14.55 1.38 -1.70
N GLN A 227 -15.07 1.40 -0.45
CA GLN A 227 -15.61 0.21 0.23
C GLN A 227 -16.94 -0.29 -0.35
N GLY A 228 -17.63 0.49 -1.16
CA GLY A 228 -18.81 0.07 -1.91
C GLY A 228 -18.49 -0.78 -3.14
N LEU A 229 -17.23 -0.78 -3.60
CA LEU A 229 -16.80 -1.44 -4.81
C LEU A 229 -16.05 -2.73 -4.50
N ARG A 230 -16.46 -3.83 -5.16
CA ARG A 230 -15.74 -5.09 -5.06
C ARG A 230 -14.49 -5.05 -5.93
N TRP A 231 -13.36 -5.57 -5.40
CA TRP A 231 -12.14 -5.75 -6.17
C TRP A 231 -12.22 -6.97 -7.09
N ASP A 232 -11.76 -6.81 -8.32
CA ASP A 232 -11.58 -7.92 -9.26
C ASP A 232 -10.15 -8.46 -9.16
N PHE A 233 -9.96 -9.55 -8.45
CA PHE A 233 -8.67 -10.18 -8.19
C PHE A 233 -7.94 -10.65 -9.47
N ARG A 234 -8.61 -10.72 -10.61
CA ARG A 234 -7.97 -11.02 -11.90
C ARG A 234 -7.11 -9.87 -12.41
N LYS A 235 -7.31 -8.65 -11.92
CA LYS A 235 -6.53 -7.47 -12.32
C LYS A 235 -5.11 -7.47 -11.73
N PHE A 236 -4.91 -8.17 -10.61
CA PHE A 236 -3.59 -8.37 -10.02
C PHE A 236 -3.55 -9.77 -9.41
N VAL A 237 -2.78 -10.66 -10.03
CA VAL A 237 -2.61 -12.05 -9.58
C VAL A 237 -1.22 -12.15 -8.95
N PRO A 238 -1.11 -12.18 -7.61
CA PRO A 238 0.19 -12.21 -6.93
C PRO A 238 0.87 -13.58 -7.10
N GLY A 239 2.19 -13.57 -7.22
CA GLY A 239 3.04 -14.76 -7.06
C GLY A 239 3.34 -15.08 -5.60
N LEU A 240 3.16 -14.10 -4.69
CA LEU A 240 3.32 -14.24 -3.25
C LEU A 240 2.38 -13.27 -2.54
N ILE A 241 1.83 -13.69 -1.40
CA ILE A 241 1.08 -12.81 -0.48
C ILE A 241 1.83 -12.75 0.85
N VAL A 242 2.10 -11.55 1.34
CA VAL A 242 2.69 -11.28 2.65
C VAL A 242 1.64 -10.61 3.53
N ILE A 243 1.35 -11.20 4.69
CA ILE A 243 0.38 -10.68 5.66
C ILE A 243 1.14 -10.26 6.92
N ASN A 244 1.05 -8.99 7.32
CA ASN A 244 1.62 -8.48 8.56
C ASN A 244 0.52 -7.83 9.39
N LEU A 245 -0.17 -8.63 10.21
CA LEU A 245 -1.33 -8.23 11.01
C LEU A 245 -1.30 -8.87 12.40
N GLY A 246 -1.76 -8.12 13.39
CA GLY A 246 -1.82 -8.52 14.79
C GLY A 246 -1.40 -7.42 15.75
N THR A 247 -0.67 -6.39 15.28
CA THR A 247 -0.22 -5.26 16.11
C THR A 247 -1.40 -4.54 16.77
N ASN A 248 -2.47 -4.28 16.01
CA ASN A 248 -3.66 -3.64 16.55
C ASN A 248 -4.49 -4.58 17.43
N ASP A 249 -4.57 -5.86 17.06
CA ASP A 249 -5.25 -6.89 17.86
C ASP A 249 -4.61 -7.05 19.24
N ASP A 250 -3.28 -6.90 19.32
CA ASP A 250 -2.52 -7.00 20.58
C ASP A 250 -2.94 -5.93 21.60
N SER A 251 -3.39 -4.76 21.16
CA SER A 251 -3.91 -3.70 22.03
C SER A 251 -5.11 -4.14 22.87
N TYR A 252 -5.92 -5.07 22.34
CA TYR A 252 -7.09 -5.65 22.99
C TYR A 252 -6.79 -7.00 23.66
N THR A 253 -6.04 -7.87 22.99
CA THR A 253 -5.80 -9.24 23.50
C THR A 253 -4.85 -9.25 24.69
N LYS A 254 -3.83 -8.41 24.68
CA LYS A 254 -2.81 -8.33 25.75
C LYS A 254 -2.33 -9.75 26.15
N GLU A 255 -2.40 -10.07 27.45
CA GLU A 255 -2.02 -11.39 28.00
C GLU A 255 -3.23 -12.33 28.15
N ASP A 256 -4.41 -11.99 27.62
CA ASP A 256 -5.60 -12.83 27.72
C ASP A 256 -5.56 -13.96 26.69
N THR A 257 -5.26 -15.17 27.14
CA THR A 257 -5.14 -16.35 26.27
C THR A 257 -6.43 -16.69 25.52
N GLY A 258 -7.60 -16.38 26.09
CA GLY A 258 -8.89 -16.59 25.41
C GLY A 258 -9.05 -15.67 24.21
N LYS A 259 -8.71 -14.38 24.37
CA LYS A 259 -8.72 -13.39 23.29
C LYS A 259 -7.65 -13.68 22.23
N GLN A 260 -6.47 -14.12 22.63
CA GLN A 260 -5.37 -14.53 21.75
C GLN A 260 -5.77 -15.77 20.93
N THR A 261 -6.48 -16.72 21.52
CA THR A 261 -7.03 -17.90 20.82
C THR A 261 -8.09 -17.48 19.80
N GLU A 262 -9.00 -16.58 20.17
CA GLU A 262 -9.97 -16.00 19.23
C GLU A 262 -9.29 -15.32 18.04
N TYR A 263 -8.21 -14.57 18.29
CA TYR A 263 -7.41 -13.98 17.21
C TYR A 263 -6.88 -15.05 16.25
N ALA A 264 -6.30 -16.12 16.76
CA ALA A 264 -5.78 -17.21 15.92
C ALA A 264 -6.89 -17.88 15.08
N GLU A 265 -8.08 -18.12 15.68
CA GLU A 265 -9.23 -18.71 14.99
C GLU A 265 -9.75 -17.80 13.87
N GLN A 266 -9.90 -16.50 14.13
CA GLN A 266 -10.35 -15.54 13.11
C GLN A 266 -9.28 -15.29 12.04
N TYR A 267 -8.00 -15.39 12.40
CA TYR A 267 -6.91 -15.35 11.42
C TYR A 267 -7.02 -16.52 10.42
N VAL A 268 -7.36 -17.74 10.88
CA VAL A 268 -7.64 -18.90 10.00
C VAL A 268 -8.78 -18.58 9.01
N GLU A 269 -9.87 -17.99 9.46
CA GLU A 269 -10.99 -17.62 8.58
C GLU A 269 -10.55 -16.54 7.55
N PHE A 270 -9.72 -15.59 7.95
CA PHE A 270 -9.15 -14.64 7.02
C PHE A 270 -8.21 -15.31 5.99
N LEU A 271 -7.37 -16.25 6.41
CA LEU A 271 -6.52 -17.02 5.50
C LEU A 271 -7.37 -17.80 4.45
N LYS A 272 -8.49 -18.38 4.84
CA LYS A 272 -9.44 -19.03 3.92
C LYS A 272 -10.01 -18.02 2.91
N MET A 273 -10.31 -16.80 3.33
CA MET A 273 -10.76 -15.72 2.44
C MET A 273 -9.67 -15.33 1.44
N VAL A 274 -8.44 -15.11 1.91
CA VAL A 274 -7.29 -14.78 1.06
C VAL A 274 -7.04 -15.87 0.03
N ARG A 275 -7.03 -17.14 0.44
CA ARG A 275 -6.82 -18.30 -0.42
C ARG A 275 -7.92 -18.45 -1.47
N ARG A 276 -9.19 -18.25 -1.10
CA ARG A 276 -10.31 -18.33 -2.03
C ARG A 276 -10.17 -17.33 -3.18
N ASN A 277 -9.63 -16.14 -2.90
CA ASN A 277 -9.42 -15.09 -3.89
C ASN A 277 -8.08 -15.24 -4.66
N ASN A 278 -7.10 -15.97 -4.09
CA ASN A 278 -5.77 -16.18 -4.66
C ASN A 278 -5.39 -17.68 -4.54
N PRO A 279 -5.96 -18.54 -5.36
CA PRO A 279 -5.90 -20.00 -5.16
C PRO A 279 -4.51 -20.60 -5.26
N HIS A 280 -3.54 -19.94 -5.88
CA HIS A 280 -2.22 -20.48 -6.18
C HIS A 280 -1.05 -19.77 -5.49
N ALA A 281 -1.25 -18.54 -4.99
CA ALA A 281 -0.17 -17.77 -4.39
C ALA A 281 0.28 -18.39 -3.06
N PRO A 282 1.59 -18.62 -2.84
CA PRO A 282 2.12 -18.84 -1.50
C PRO A 282 1.72 -17.70 -0.57
N ILE A 283 1.47 -18.03 0.72
CA ILE A 283 1.14 -17.03 1.74
C ILE A 283 2.24 -17.06 2.80
N LEU A 284 2.80 -15.89 3.12
CA LEU A 284 3.74 -15.69 4.20
C LEU A 284 3.10 -14.80 5.27
N CYS A 285 2.74 -15.41 6.40
CA CYS A 285 2.17 -14.72 7.55
C CYS A 285 3.30 -14.18 8.42
N THR A 286 3.30 -12.89 8.71
CA THR A 286 4.36 -12.24 9.49
C THR A 286 3.78 -11.46 10.66
N LEU A 287 4.57 -11.27 11.70
CA LEU A 287 4.31 -10.34 12.78
C LEU A 287 5.63 -9.97 13.48
N GLY A 288 5.67 -8.78 14.07
CA GLY A 288 6.81 -8.21 14.76
C GLY A 288 6.86 -6.70 14.54
N ILE A 289 8.06 -6.12 14.53
CA ILE A 289 8.35 -4.70 14.35
C ILE A 289 7.89 -3.88 15.56
N MET A 290 6.59 -3.60 15.76
CA MET A 290 6.09 -2.87 16.93
C MET A 290 5.78 -3.75 18.14
N GLY A 291 5.84 -5.07 17.99
CA GLY A 291 5.62 -6.07 19.05
C GLY A 291 5.39 -7.45 18.45
N ASP A 292 5.67 -8.49 19.23
CA ASP A 292 5.66 -9.87 18.75
C ASP A 292 4.85 -10.83 19.62
N ARG A 293 4.09 -10.32 20.60
CA ARG A 293 3.33 -11.12 21.58
C ARG A 293 2.36 -12.09 20.90
N LEU A 294 1.69 -11.66 19.84
CA LEU A 294 0.76 -12.49 19.08
C LEU A 294 1.44 -13.40 18.03
N TYR A 295 2.76 -13.33 17.85
CA TYR A 295 3.43 -14.17 16.85
C TYR A 295 3.22 -15.68 17.07
N PRO A 296 3.27 -16.24 18.31
CA PRO A 296 2.94 -17.66 18.52
C PRO A 296 1.52 -18.03 18.07
N PHE A 297 0.59 -17.09 18.10
CA PHE A 297 -0.79 -17.29 17.64
C PHE A 297 -0.93 -17.16 16.12
N VAL A 298 -0.04 -16.42 15.45
CA VAL A 298 0.10 -16.46 13.98
C VAL A 298 0.58 -17.85 13.54
N GLU A 299 1.62 -18.41 14.20
CA GLU A 299 2.09 -19.77 13.93
C GLU A 299 0.99 -20.81 14.19
N GLN A 300 0.23 -20.64 15.27
CA GLN A 300 -0.92 -21.48 15.59
C GLN A 300 -1.98 -21.42 14.47
N ALA A 301 -2.30 -20.23 13.97
CA ALA A 301 -3.27 -20.03 12.89
C ALA A 301 -2.80 -20.70 11.59
N VAL A 302 -1.53 -20.55 11.22
CA VAL A 302 -0.93 -21.23 10.06
C VAL A 302 -1.05 -22.76 10.19
N LYS A 303 -0.68 -23.30 11.35
CA LYS A 303 -0.81 -24.74 11.62
C LYS A 303 -2.26 -25.23 11.57
N GLN A 304 -3.18 -24.49 12.20
CA GLN A 304 -4.62 -24.85 12.20
C GLN A 304 -5.19 -24.78 10.78
N TYR A 305 -4.85 -23.74 10.01
CA TYR A 305 -5.25 -23.60 8.63
C TYR A 305 -4.80 -24.82 7.80
N THR A 306 -3.51 -25.18 7.88
CA THR A 306 -2.98 -26.37 7.18
C THR A 306 -3.70 -27.67 7.58
N LEU A 307 -3.95 -27.87 8.88
CA LEU A 307 -4.68 -29.06 9.36
C LEU A 307 -6.12 -29.10 8.86
N GLN A 308 -6.80 -27.95 8.75
CA GLN A 308 -8.20 -27.89 8.33
C GLN A 308 -8.37 -28.02 6.82
N THR A 309 -7.42 -27.53 6.03
CA THR A 309 -7.56 -27.41 4.57
C THR A 309 -6.69 -28.38 3.77
N GLY A 310 -5.62 -28.90 4.37
CA GLY A 310 -4.59 -29.68 3.67
C GLY A 310 -3.63 -28.82 2.83
N ASP A 311 -3.81 -27.50 2.82
CA ASP A 311 -2.96 -26.56 2.08
C ASP A 311 -1.67 -26.29 2.85
N ASN A 312 -0.53 -26.68 2.27
CA ASN A 312 0.81 -26.46 2.82
C ASN A 312 1.54 -25.28 2.17
N ASN A 313 0.89 -24.55 1.25
CA ASN A 313 1.49 -23.39 0.56
C ASN A 313 1.35 -22.12 1.40
N ILE A 314 1.69 -22.22 2.67
CA ILE A 314 1.61 -21.19 3.69
C ILE A 314 2.74 -21.34 4.69
N ASN A 315 3.36 -20.23 5.08
CA ASN A 315 4.48 -20.18 6.03
C ASN A 315 4.30 -19.02 7.02
N ALA A 316 5.06 -19.06 8.12
CA ALA A 316 5.14 -17.96 9.07
C ALA A 316 6.58 -17.47 9.20
N MET A 317 6.75 -16.15 9.42
CA MET A 317 8.04 -15.50 9.70
C MET A 317 7.87 -14.43 10.77
N LYS A 318 8.78 -14.40 11.73
CA LYS A 318 8.84 -13.38 12.77
C LYS A 318 9.77 -12.24 12.36
N PHE A 319 9.29 -11.01 12.40
CA PHE A 319 10.14 -9.83 12.35
C PHE A 319 10.82 -9.57 13.69
N ASP A 320 11.97 -8.90 13.67
CA ASP A 320 12.59 -8.37 14.88
C ASP A 320 11.80 -7.15 15.37
N VAL A 321 11.69 -7.02 16.69
CA VAL A 321 11.04 -5.85 17.30
C VAL A 321 11.95 -4.63 17.14
N GLN A 322 11.34 -3.48 16.85
CA GLN A 322 12.04 -2.20 16.73
C GLN A 322 12.85 -1.85 17.97
N LEU A 323 13.96 -1.17 17.78
CA LEU A 323 14.88 -0.79 18.84
C LEU A 323 14.91 0.72 19.01
N GLU A 324 14.97 1.19 20.25
CA GLU A 324 15.14 2.62 20.56
C GLU A 324 16.37 3.23 19.87
N ALA A 325 17.44 2.45 19.72
CA ALA A 325 18.65 2.87 19.03
C ALA A 325 18.47 3.22 17.55
N ASP A 326 17.39 2.72 16.92
CA ASP A 326 17.03 3.03 15.52
C ASP A 326 16.12 4.26 15.42
N GLY A 327 15.70 4.84 16.55
CA GLY A 327 14.72 5.90 16.64
C GLY A 327 13.29 5.41 16.39
N TYR A 328 12.34 6.34 16.49
CA TYR A 328 10.93 6.10 16.25
C TYR A 328 10.38 7.19 15.32
N ALA A 329 9.41 6.82 14.51
CA ALA A 329 8.55 7.73 13.77
C ALA A 329 7.36 8.21 14.66
N ALA A 330 6.45 9.02 14.10
CA ALA A 330 5.29 9.53 14.83
C ALA A 330 4.53 8.41 15.57
N ASP A 331 3.97 8.73 16.74
CA ASP A 331 3.25 7.79 17.62
C ASP A 331 4.03 6.47 17.87
N PHE A 332 5.36 6.58 17.99
CA PHE A 332 6.28 5.45 18.20
C PHE A 332 6.24 4.36 17.11
N HIS A 333 5.82 4.72 15.90
CA HIS A 333 5.87 3.83 14.75
C HIS A 333 7.33 3.57 14.29
N PRO A 334 7.55 2.59 13.41
CA PRO A 334 8.88 2.23 12.96
C PRO A 334 9.55 3.38 12.19
N SER A 335 10.80 3.66 12.57
CA SER A 335 11.65 4.59 11.81
C SER A 335 12.04 4.02 10.44
N GLN A 336 12.57 4.87 9.56
CA GLN A 336 13.13 4.43 8.27
C GLN A 336 14.25 3.39 8.45
N ALA A 337 15.03 3.46 9.53
CA ALA A 337 16.07 2.47 9.85
C ALA A 337 15.46 1.10 10.16
N THR A 338 14.42 1.07 10.98
CA THR A 338 13.66 -0.14 11.29
C THR A 338 13.03 -0.75 10.04
N HIS A 339 12.40 0.06 9.20
CA HIS A 339 11.82 -0.40 7.94
C HIS A 339 12.85 -1.02 7.00
N ARG A 340 14.05 -0.44 6.86
CA ARG A 340 15.13 -1.03 6.06
C ARG A 340 15.57 -2.40 6.58
N LYS A 341 15.79 -2.53 7.88
CA LYS A 341 16.15 -3.82 8.51
C LYS A 341 15.07 -4.88 8.30
N ALA A 342 13.80 -4.50 8.45
CA ALA A 342 12.67 -5.40 8.20
C ALA A 342 12.58 -5.81 6.73
N ALA A 343 12.82 -4.89 5.79
CA ALA A 343 12.87 -5.19 4.36
C ALA A 343 14.00 -6.16 4.01
N ASP A 344 15.20 -5.96 4.55
CA ASP A 344 16.35 -6.85 4.31
C ASP A 344 16.06 -8.27 4.80
N LYS A 345 15.48 -8.40 6.00
CA LYS A 345 15.08 -9.70 6.56
C LYS A 345 13.99 -10.38 5.72
N LEU A 346 12.95 -9.65 5.34
CA LEU A 346 11.85 -10.17 4.53
C LEU A 346 12.33 -10.58 3.14
N THR A 347 13.17 -9.77 2.52
CA THR A 347 13.77 -10.07 1.21
C THR A 347 14.59 -11.35 1.24
N ALA A 348 15.42 -11.54 2.27
CA ALA A 348 16.20 -12.77 2.45
C ALA A 348 15.28 -14.00 2.60
N GLN A 349 14.22 -13.88 3.40
CA GLN A 349 13.26 -14.97 3.61
C GLN A 349 12.48 -15.30 2.32
N ILE A 350 12.07 -14.29 1.55
CA ILE A 350 11.35 -14.51 0.29
C ILE A 350 12.26 -15.17 -0.75
N LYS A 351 13.53 -14.75 -0.86
CA LYS A 351 14.50 -15.39 -1.77
C LYS A 351 14.69 -16.87 -1.44
N GLU A 352 14.76 -17.22 -0.17
CA GLU A 352 14.86 -18.62 0.26
C GLU A 352 13.57 -19.41 -0.03
N LEU A 353 12.40 -18.82 0.29
CA LEU A 353 11.10 -19.48 0.16
C LEU A 353 10.68 -19.67 -1.30
N MET A 354 10.98 -18.69 -2.16
CA MET A 354 10.47 -18.61 -3.52
C MET A 354 11.52 -18.94 -4.58
N GLU A 355 12.79 -19.10 -4.20
CA GLU A 355 13.93 -19.27 -5.10
C GLU A 355 14.06 -18.09 -6.12
N TRP A 356 13.77 -16.85 -5.68
CA TRP A 356 13.80 -15.62 -6.47
C TRP A 356 15.18 -14.97 -6.51
#